data_1148947aa90d64bc22bab89e075fed80
#
_entry.id   1148947aa90d64bc22bab89e075fed80
#
_cell.length_a   1.000
_cell.length_b   1.000
_cell.length_c   1.000
_cell.angle_alpha   90.00
_cell.angle_beta   90.00
_cell.angle_gamma   90.00
#
_symmetry.space_group_name_H-M   'P 1'
#
loop_
_entity.id
_entity.type
_entity.pdbx_description
1 polymer ?
#
loop_
_entity_poly.entity_id
_entity_poly.type
_entity_poly.pdbx_seq_one_letter_code
_entity_poly.pdbx_strand_id
1 'polypeptide(L)'
;MAKGKYEEWLQPEGLLKIEGWARDGLTDEQIAYNMGISVATLYNWKTKYLDILESLKRGKEVTDRQVENALLKRALGYSYVETTKESLPIIDPITGEVTGYKLQITKTVTKEVAPDTTAQIFWLKNRKPTEWRDKREVGISGKLKQIRMMN
;
A
#
# COMPACT_ATOMS: atom_id res chain seq x y z
N MET A 1 16.25 36.47 14.30
CA MET A 1 16.55 35.02 14.55
C MET A 1 16.27 34.24 13.30
N ALA A 2 17.17 33.36 12.90
CA ALA A 2 16.92 32.51 11.79
C ALA A 2 15.73 31.55 12.15
N LYS A 3 14.66 31.62 11.35
CA LYS A 3 13.55 30.66 11.49
C LYS A 3 14.07 29.25 11.36
N GLY A 4 13.72 28.36 12.29
CA GLY A 4 14.10 26.98 12.20
C GLY A 4 13.46 26.34 10.96
N LYS A 5 14.19 25.47 10.24
CA LYS A 5 13.64 24.76 9.04
C LYS A 5 12.29 24.08 9.29
N TYR A 6 12.00 23.68 10.53
CA TYR A 6 10.75 23.02 10.89
C TYR A 6 9.53 23.96 10.81
N GLU A 7 9.71 25.27 10.99
CA GLU A 7 8.60 26.23 11.00
C GLU A 7 7.86 26.30 9.66
N GLU A 8 8.60 26.15 8.55
CA GLU A 8 8.02 26.07 7.21
C GLU A 8 7.11 24.85 7.07
N TRP A 9 7.53 23.71 7.64
CA TRP A 9 6.80 22.45 7.55
C TRP A 9 5.64 22.32 8.54
N LEU A 10 5.54 23.20 9.52
CA LEU A 10 4.38 23.32 10.42
C LEU A 10 3.29 24.25 9.87
N GLN A 11 3.57 24.98 8.79
CA GLN A 11 2.53 25.75 8.12
C GLN A 11 1.56 24.82 7.35
N PRO A 12 0.30 25.25 7.13
CA PRO A 12 -0.70 24.43 6.43
C PRO A 12 -0.21 23.90 5.08
N GLU A 13 0.52 24.71 4.32
CA GLU A 13 1.07 24.31 3.02
C GLU A 13 2.16 23.23 3.14
N GLY A 14 3.01 23.32 4.15
CA GLY A 14 4.04 22.31 4.45
C GLY A 14 3.42 20.99 4.87
N LEU A 15 2.45 21.02 5.76
CA LEU A 15 1.72 19.82 6.22
C LEU A 15 0.96 19.15 5.07
N LEU A 16 0.34 19.93 4.18
CA LEU A 16 -0.34 19.40 3.00
C LEU A 16 0.61 18.70 2.03
N LYS A 17 1.82 19.23 1.83
CA LYS A 17 2.86 18.58 1.01
C LYS A 17 3.28 17.24 1.63
N ILE A 18 3.54 17.23 2.94
CA ILE A 18 3.92 16.00 3.67
C ILE A 18 2.82 14.94 3.54
N GLU A 19 1.56 15.32 3.74
CA GLU A 19 0.42 14.42 3.58
C GLU A 19 0.31 13.89 2.14
N GLY A 20 0.50 14.76 1.14
CA GLY A 20 0.48 14.38 -0.27
C GLY A 20 1.56 13.34 -0.61
N TRP A 21 2.80 13.57 -0.22
CA TRP A 21 3.89 12.61 -0.44
C TRP A 21 3.65 11.27 0.25
N ALA A 22 3.13 11.29 1.47
CA ALA A 22 2.77 10.07 2.19
C ALA A 22 1.63 9.31 1.47
N ARG A 23 0.64 10.02 0.93
CA ARG A 23 -0.46 9.47 0.13
C ARG A 23 0.01 8.87 -1.18
N ASP A 24 1.03 9.47 -1.79
CA ASP A 24 1.66 8.96 -3.02
C ASP A 24 2.55 7.74 -2.76
N GLY A 25 2.67 7.29 -1.51
CA GLY A 25 3.40 6.10 -1.11
C GLY A 25 4.91 6.30 -0.95
N LEU A 26 5.38 7.54 -0.81
CA LEU A 26 6.79 7.80 -0.58
C LEU A 26 7.23 7.28 0.80
N THR A 27 8.46 6.76 0.86
CA THR A 27 9.07 6.34 2.12
C THR A 27 9.48 7.55 2.97
N ASP A 28 9.73 7.34 4.26
CA ASP A 28 10.20 8.39 5.15
C ASP A 28 11.53 9.01 4.68
N GLU A 29 12.41 8.20 4.06
CA GLU A 29 13.66 8.67 3.46
C GLU A 29 13.40 9.62 2.28
N GLN A 30 12.47 9.27 1.41
CA GLN A 30 12.11 10.09 0.24
C GLN A 30 11.43 11.39 0.68
N ILE A 31 10.56 11.31 1.68
CA ILE A 31 9.90 12.50 2.25
C ILE A 31 10.94 13.42 2.90
N ALA A 32 11.85 12.88 3.72
CA ALA A 32 12.93 13.66 4.33
C ALA A 32 13.81 14.33 3.26
N TYR A 33 14.14 13.61 2.20
CA TYR A 33 14.87 14.15 1.05
C TYR A 33 14.14 15.32 0.40
N ASN A 34 12.84 15.19 0.13
CA ASN A 34 12.01 16.26 -0.42
C ASN A 34 11.90 17.48 0.50
N MET A 35 11.94 17.26 1.81
CA MET A 35 11.96 18.32 2.82
C MET A 35 13.36 18.98 2.97
N GLY A 36 14.40 18.41 2.35
CA GLY A 36 15.78 18.87 2.48
C GLY A 36 16.36 18.66 3.88
N ILE A 37 15.98 17.58 4.55
CA ILE A 37 16.44 17.17 5.89
C ILE A 37 16.91 15.73 5.89
N SER A 38 17.62 15.33 6.96
CA SER A 38 17.96 13.92 7.17
C SER A 38 16.77 13.12 7.70
N VAL A 39 16.76 11.81 7.46
CA VAL A 39 15.76 10.89 8.02
C VAL A 39 15.73 10.96 9.54
N ALA A 40 16.90 11.06 10.19
CA ALA A 40 16.99 11.21 11.63
C ALA A 40 16.29 12.49 12.13
N THR A 41 16.42 13.60 11.37
CA THR A 41 15.71 14.84 11.68
C THR A 41 14.20 14.64 11.55
N LEU A 42 13.73 13.95 10.50
CA LEU A 42 12.31 13.65 10.32
C LEU A 42 11.76 12.81 11.50
N TYR A 43 12.49 11.79 11.95
CA TYR A 43 12.10 10.99 13.12
C TYR A 43 12.00 11.84 14.40
N ASN A 44 12.95 12.73 14.63
CA ASN A 44 12.89 13.64 15.75
C ASN A 44 11.68 14.59 15.67
N TRP A 45 11.38 15.08 14.46
CA TRP A 45 10.21 15.96 14.26
C TRP A 45 8.89 15.23 14.43
N LYS A 46 8.79 13.97 14.01
CA LYS A 46 7.59 13.11 14.27
C LYS A 46 7.31 12.96 15.77
N THR A 47 8.34 12.94 16.58
CA THR A 47 8.20 12.85 18.04
C THR A 47 7.87 14.22 18.68
N LYS A 48 8.43 15.30 18.14
CA LYS A 48 8.33 16.64 18.71
C LYS A 48 7.11 17.42 18.22
N TYR A 49 6.71 17.21 16.97
CA TYR A 49 5.63 17.96 16.32
C TYR A 49 4.50 17.01 15.89
N LEU A 50 3.41 17.03 16.64
CA LEU A 50 2.25 16.13 16.40
C LEU A 50 1.64 16.35 15.01
N ASP A 51 1.57 17.58 14.53
CA ASP A 51 1.00 17.93 13.23
C ASP A 51 1.72 17.24 12.06
N ILE A 52 3.05 17.13 12.13
CA ILE A 52 3.85 16.40 11.13
C ILE A 52 3.53 14.90 11.19
N LEU A 53 3.46 14.32 12.40
CA LEU A 53 3.12 12.93 12.58
C LEU A 53 1.72 12.60 12.05
N GLU A 54 0.74 13.44 12.35
CA GLU A 54 -0.64 13.27 11.91
C GLU A 54 -0.78 13.41 10.39
N SER A 55 -0.09 14.37 9.77
CA SER A 55 -0.08 14.52 8.31
C SER A 55 0.49 13.30 7.61
N LEU A 56 1.60 12.74 8.12
CA LEU A 56 2.17 11.49 7.61
C LEU A 56 1.20 10.32 7.76
N LYS A 57 0.55 10.18 8.92
CA LYS A 57 -0.42 9.11 9.17
C LYS A 57 -1.62 9.20 8.24
N ARG A 58 -2.22 10.39 8.10
CA ARG A 58 -3.38 10.59 7.21
C ARG A 58 -3.05 10.26 5.76
N GLY A 59 -1.87 10.66 5.28
CA GLY A 59 -1.44 10.32 3.93
C GLY A 59 -1.27 8.81 3.75
N LYS A 60 -0.51 8.16 4.63
CA LYS A 60 -0.23 6.71 4.57
C LYS A 60 -1.51 5.87 4.67
N GLU A 61 -2.47 6.27 5.50
CA GLU A 61 -3.72 5.53 5.69
C GLU A 61 -4.48 5.28 4.38
N VAL A 62 -4.45 6.24 3.46
CA VAL A 62 -5.11 6.08 2.15
C VAL A 62 -4.47 4.97 1.34
N THR A 63 -3.13 4.96 1.27
CA THR A 63 -2.37 3.94 0.54
C THR A 63 -2.48 2.57 1.23
N ASP A 64 -2.37 2.54 2.55
CA ASP A 64 -2.50 1.31 3.33
C ASP A 64 -3.87 0.66 3.10
N ARG A 65 -4.95 1.44 3.09
CA ARG A 65 -6.30 0.93 2.77
C ARG A 65 -6.40 0.36 1.35
N GLN A 66 -5.73 0.98 0.38
CA GLN A 66 -5.72 0.46 -1.00
C GLN A 66 -5.00 -0.90 -1.06
N VAL A 67 -3.87 -1.03 -0.35
CA VAL A 67 -3.11 -2.29 -0.27
C VAL A 67 -3.91 -3.35 0.49
N GLU A 68 -4.53 -2.99 1.62
CA GLU A 68 -5.42 -3.90 2.37
C GLU A 68 -6.57 -4.42 1.50
N ASN A 69 -7.23 -3.54 0.75
CA ASN A 69 -8.31 -3.93 -0.17
C ASN A 69 -7.81 -4.85 -1.30
N ALA A 70 -6.63 -4.57 -1.84
CA ALA A 70 -6.01 -5.41 -2.87
C ALA A 70 -5.65 -6.79 -2.31
N LEU A 71 -5.09 -6.84 -1.08
CA LEU A 71 -4.79 -8.09 -0.38
C LEU A 71 -6.06 -8.91 -0.13
N LEU A 72 -7.12 -8.28 0.38
CA LEU A 72 -8.41 -8.95 0.61
C LEU A 72 -9.00 -9.47 -0.70
N LYS A 73 -8.98 -8.67 -1.76
CA LYS A 73 -9.43 -9.06 -3.09
C LYS A 73 -8.64 -10.28 -3.61
N ARG A 74 -7.32 -10.30 -3.41
CA ARG A 74 -6.48 -11.44 -3.78
C ARG A 74 -6.75 -12.67 -2.95
N ALA A 75 -6.98 -12.51 -1.64
CA ALA A 75 -7.31 -13.59 -0.73
C ALA A 75 -8.63 -14.29 -1.07
N LEU A 76 -9.64 -13.53 -1.51
CA LEU A 76 -10.97 -14.04 -1.85
C LEU A 76 -11.08 -14.52 -3.31
N GLY A 77 -10.13 -14.15 -4.16
CA GLY A 77 -10.25 -14.28 -5.61
C GLY A 77 -11.17 -13.21 -6.21
N TYR A 78 -11.08 -13.01 -7.51
CA TYR A 78 -11.90 -12.04 -8.22
C TYR A 78 -11.97 -12.35 -9.70
N SER A 79 -12.97 -11.79 -10.36
CA SER A 79 -13.06 -11.79 -11.82
C SER A 79 -12.75 -10.41 -12.38
N TYR A 80 -12.24 -10.39 -13.60
CA TYR A 80 -12.03 -9.17 -14.36
C TYR A 80 -12.33 -9.40 -15.85
N VAL A 81 -12.59 -8.31 -16.55
CA VAL A 81 -12.93 -8.35 -17.96
C VAL A 81 -11.75 -7.83 -18.78
N GLU A 82 -11.26 -8.63 -19.70
CA GLU A 82 -10.33 -8.21 -20.73
C GLU A 82 -11.08 -7.88 -22.03
N THR A 83 -10.76 -6.72 -22.60
CA THR A 83 -11.31 -6.31 -23.89
C THR A 83 -10.19 -6.17 -24.91
N THR A 84 -10.35 -6.80 -26.06
CA THR A 84 -9.50 -6.57 -27.23
C THR A 84 -10.16 -5.51 -28.11
N LYS A 85 -9.38 -4.48 -28.46
CA LYS A 85 -9.81 -3.45 -29.41
C LYS A 85 -8.96 -3.59 -30.67
N GLU A 86 -9.62 -3.60 -31.80
CA GLU A 86 -8.96 -3.65 -33.11
C GLU A 86 -9.35 -2.42 -33.94
N SER A 87 -8.41 -2.00 -34.77
CA SER A 87 -8.64 -0.93 -35.73
C SER A 87 -9.35 -1.51 -36.96
N LEU A 88 -10.63 -1.24 -37.08
CA LEU A 88 -11.46 -1.72 -38.19
C LEU A 88 -11.63 -0.62 -39.23
N PRO A 89 -11.62 -0.96 -40.53
CA PRO A 89 -11.85 0.00 -41.61
C PRO A 89 -13.30 0.53 -41.58
N ILE A 90 -13.42 1.81 -41.82
CA ILE A 90 -14.72 2.44 -42.10
C ILE A 90 -14.91 2.39 -43.60
N ILE A 91 -15.92 1.66 -44.06
CA ILE A 91 -16.19 1.48 -45.48
C ILE A 91 -17.35 2.41 -45.85
N ASP A 92 -17.18 3.18 -46.92
CA ASP A 92 -18.24 3.95 -47.51
C ASP A 92 -19.31 3.00 -48.09
N PRO A 93 -20.59 3.11 -47.67
CA PRO A 93 -21.63 2.18 -48.11
C PRO A 93 -22.01 2.34 -49.57
N ILE A 94 -21.64 3.44 -50.26
CA ILE A 94 -21.95 3.72 -51.64
C ILE A 94 -20.81 3.30 -52.57
N THR A 95 -19.58 3.66 -52.21
CA THR A 95 -18.43 3.42 -53.08
C THR A 95 -17.67 2.14 -52.73
N GLY A 96 -17.85 1.61 -51.50
CA GLY A 96 -17.11 0.44 -51.00
C GLY A 96 -15.66 0.75 -50.62
N GLU A 97 -15.27 2.01 -50.67
CA GLU A 97 -13.89 2.43 -50.37
C GLU A 97 -13.66 2.60 -48.85
N VAL A 98 -12.42 2.37 -48.39
CA VAL A 98 -12.04 2.63 -47.02
C VAL A 98 -11.82 4.13 -46.82
N THR A 99 -12.66 4.75 -46.01
CA THR A 99 -12.59 6.19 -45.69
C THR A 99 -11.82 6.52 -44.42
N GLY A 100 -11.46 5.49 -43.62
CA GLY A 100 -10.73 5.66 -42.39
C GLY A 100 -10.70 4.38 -41.55
N TYR A 101 -10.22 4.49 -40.29
CA TYR A 101 -10.21 3.41 -39.37
C TYR A 101 -10.75 3.85 -37.99
N LYS A 102 -11.45 2.96 -37.31
CA LYS A 102 -11.93 3.18 -35.94
C LYS A 102 -11.53 2.04 -35.02
N LEU A 103 -11.18 2.37 -33.78
CA LEU A 103 -10.97 1.38 -32.72
C LEU A 103 -12.33 0.86 -32.24
N GLN A 104 -12.53 -0.45 -32.33
CA GLN A 104 -13.75 -1.11 -31.88
C GLN A 104 -13.39 -2.31 -31.00
N ILE A 105 -14.21 -2.56 -29.97
CA ILE A 105 -14.09 -3.78 -29.17
C ILE A 105 -14.52 -4.95 -30.02
N THR A 106 -13.59 -5.88 -30.28
CA THR A 106 -13.83 -7.08 -31.10
C THR A 106 -13.99 -8.33 -30.24
N LYS A 107 -13.45 -8.31 -29.01
CA LYS A 107 -13.55 -9.44 -28.10
C LYS A 107 -13.64 -8.95 -26.66
N THR A 108 -14.51 -9.59 -25.88
CA THR A 108 -14.62 -9.41 -24.43
C THR A 108 -14.56 -10.79 -23.77
N VAL A 109 -13.65 -10.95 -22.82
CA VAL A 109 -13.46 -12.21 -22.08
C VAL A 109 -13.46 -11.92 -20.60
N THR A 110 -14.29 -12.61 -19.83
CA THR A 110 -14.21 -12.60 -18.37
C THR A 110 -13.18 -13.63 -17.91
N LYS A 111 -12.22 -13.19 -17.14
CA LYS A 111 -11.21 -14.04 -16.52
C LYS A 111 -11.38 -14.08 -15.02
N GLU A 112 -11.04 -15.19 -14.41
CA GLU A 112 -11.07 -15.40 -12.97
C GLU A 112 -9.66 -15.55 -12.42
N VAL A 113 -9.41 -14.91 -11.29
CA VAL A 113 -8.21 -15.07 -10.49
C VAL A 113 -8.61 -15.86 -9.24
N ALA A 114 -8.09 -17.07 -9.13
CA ALA A 114 -8.37 -17.95 -8.01
C ALA A 114 -7.93 -17.31 -6.67
N PRO A 115 -8.60 -17.65 -5.55
CA PRO A 115 -8.17 -17.28 -4.21
C PRO A 115 -6.72 -17.68 -3.94
N ASP A 116 -6.00 -16.84 -3.20
CA ASP A 116 -4.59 -17.06 -2.85
C ASP A 116 -4.44 -17.46 -1.39
N THR A 117 -3.92 -18.66 -1.14
CA THR A 117 -3.77 -19.19 0.21
C THR A 117 -2.77 -18.38 1.05
N THR A 118 -1.70 -17.86 0.45
CA THR A 118 -0.72 -17.03 1.17
C THR A 118 -1.35 -15.74 1.66
N ALA A 119 -2.13 -15.07 0.81
CA ALA A 119 -2.87 -13.87 1.18
C ALA A 119 -3.91 -14.15 2.29
N GLN A 120 -4.61 -15.30 2.24
CA GLN A 120 -5.55 -15.73 3.28
C GLN A 120 -4.86 -15.95 4.62
N ILE A 121 -3.74 -16.68 4.63
CA ILE A 121 -2.96 -16.95 5.84
C ILE A 121 -2.44 -15.64 6.45
N PHE A 122 -1.86 -14.76 5.61
CA PHE A 122 -1.37 -13.46 6.06
C PHE A 122 -2.49 -12.64 6.71
N TRP A 123 -3.64 -12.56 6.04
CA TRP A 123 -4.81 -11.84 6.55
C TRP A 123 -5.29 -12.40 7.89
N LEU A 124 -5.46 -13.71 8.00
CA LEU A 124 -5.95 -14.38 9.21
C LEU A 124 -4.98 -14.25 10.39
N LYS A 125 -3.68 -14.40 10.16
CA LYS A 125 -2.66 -14.24 11.21
C LYS A 125 -2.64 -12.83 11.80
N ASN A 126 -2.91 -11.81 10.99
CA ASN A 126 -2.92 -10.42 11.43
C ASN A 126 -4.27 -9.98 12.02
N ARG A 127 -5.39 -10.47 11.50
CA ARG A 127 -6.73 -10.08 11.94
C ARG A 127 -7.26 -10.92 13.08
N LYS A 128 -6.84 -12.19 13.18
CA LYS A 128 -7.24 -13.15 14.21
C LYS A 128 -6.03 -13.83 14.85
N PRO A 129 -5.09 -13.08 15.44
CA PRO A 129 -3.83 -13.64 15.93
C PRO A 129 -4.00 -14.65 17.07
N THR A 130 -5.09 -14.61 17.80
CA THR A 130 -5.38 -15.58 18.87
C THR A 130 -5.70 -16.99 18.33
N GLU A 131 -6.27 -17.06 17.13
CA GLU A 131 -6.68 -18.31 16.50
C GLU A 131 -5.63 -18.82 15.49
N TRP A 132 -4.95 -17.92 14.78
CA TRP A 132 -4.14 -18.23 13.60
C TRP A 132 -2.66 -17.92 13.71
N ARG A 133 -2.15 -17.38 14.85
CA ARG A 133 -0.71 -17.14 15.00
C ARG A 133 0.07 -18.44 15.10
N ASP A 134 1.31 -18.44 14.61
CA ASP A 134 2.24 -19.55 14.81
C ASP A 134 2.54 -19.69 16.32
N LYS A 135 2.16 -20.79 16.92
CA LYS A 135 2.50 -21.12 18.31
C LYS A 135 3.94 -21.61 18.35
N ARG A 136 4.86 -20.80 18.84
CA ARG A 136 6.17 -21.30 19.27
C ARG A 136 6.06 -21.75 20.73
N GLU A 137 6.03 -23.05 20.97
CA GLU A 137 6.32 -23.59 22.29
C GLU A 137 7.82 -23.44 22.52
N VAL A 138 8.22 -22.37 23.23
CA VAL A 138 9.56 -22.29 23.81
C VAL A 138 9.56 -23.22 25.01
N GLY A 139 9.96 -24.46 24.82
CA GLY A 139 10.15 -25.41 25.92
C GLY A 139 11.22 -24.89 26.86
N ILE A 140 10.81 -24.29 27.97
CA ILE A 140 11.68 -23.94 29.12
C ILE A 140 11.97 -25.21 29.96
N SER A 141 12.21 -26.35 29.29
CA SER A 141 12.46 -27.61 30.03
C SER A 141 13.89 -27.76 30.54
N GLY A 142 14.81 -26.84 30.25
CA GLY A 142 16.21 -26.95 30.67
C GLY A 142 16.55 -26.33 32.03
N LYS A 143 15.82 -25.31 32.48
CA LYS A 143 16.18 -24.58 33.72
C LYS A 143 15.49 -25.07 35.01
N LEU A 144 14.34 -25.73 34.93
CA LEU A 144 13.60 -26.21 36.11
C LEU A 144 14.19 -27.49 36.71
N LYS A 145 14.99 -28.28 35.98
CA LYS A 145 15.67 -29.47 36.55
C LYS A 145 16.87 -29.13 37.42
N GLN A 146 17.54 -28.01 37.24
CA GLN A 146 18.70 -27.61 38.08
C GLN A 146 18.27 -27.07 39.45
N ILE A 147 17.09 -26.50 39.61
CA ILE A 147 16.66 -25.95 40.90
C ILE A 147 16.14 -27.05 41.84
N ARG A 148 15.75 -28.23 41.34
CA ARG A 148 15.29 -29.36 42.15
C ARG A 148 16.41 -30.27 42.67
N MET A 149 17.64 -30.09 42.23
CA MET A 149 18.81 -30.87 42.69
C MET A 149 19.67 -30.12 43.71
N MET A 150 19.26 -28.93 44.15
CA MET A 150 20.00 -28.12 45.14
C MET A 150 19.24 -27.94 46.47
N ASN A 151 18.26 -28.82 46.80
CA ASN A 151 17.65 -28.92 48.14
C ASN A 151 17.80 -30.35 48.68
#